data_e714a19b1cac7596b73b4d9816338954
#
_entry.id   e714a19b1cac7596b73b4d9816338954
#
_cell.length_a   1.000
_cell.length_b   1.000
_cell.length_c   1.000
_cell.angle_alpha   90.00
_cell.angle_beta   90.00
_cell.angle_gamma   90.00
#
_symmetry.space_group_name_H-M   'P 1'
#
loop_
_entity.id
_entity.type
_entity.pdbx_description
1 polymer ?
#
loop_
_entity_poly.entity_id
_entity_poly.type
_entity_poly.pdbx_seq_one_letter_code
_entity_poly.pdbx_strand_id
1 'polypeptide(L)'
;MAVVSSVLDLIGNTPLVDVSALSPNPDVRILAKLESQNPAGSVKDRIAAKMVAEAEEDGTLTPGRTIIEPSSGNTGIALAMIAQLKGYPIKIVLPENVSVERRQLLEIFGAELIMSPGAEGSNGAVRRAQALADEHPEWAFLYQYANEANPRAHYEGTGPEIWRDCPDITHFVAGLGTSGTLLGVGTYLKEQNPDIKVMAVEPPSGERVEGLRSLDDGYIPPVYEKWGGQDLLDGKRIVRPKESIEWMRRLTSEAGIFAGISSGAALAGAARVAERIESGVIVFVVCDGGWKYLSTGAWTDDIDEVVARAEQIIYF
;
A
#
# COMPACT_ATOMS: atom_id res chain seq x y z
N MET A 1 -19.74 -19.07 9.17
CA MET A 1 -19.24 -18.37 7.96
C MET A 1 -20.44 -17.97 7.13
N ALA A 2 -20.54 -16.71 6.75
CA ALA A 2 -21.59 -16.23 5.86
C ALA A 2 -21.23 -16.55 4.41
N VAL A 3 -22.23 -16.89 3.59
CA VAL A 3 -22.07 -16.94 2.13
C VAL A 3 -22.19 -15.52 1.62
N VAL A 4 -21.16 -15.05 0.90
CA VAL A 4 -21.13 -13.73 0.26
C VAL A 4 -21.55 -13.82 -1.20
N SER A 5 -22.07 -12.75 -1.78
CA SER A 5 -22.53 -12.73 -3.17
C SER A 5 -21.42 -12.46 -4.17
N SER A 6 -20.36 -11.79 -3.73
CA SER A 6 -19.22 -11.43 -4.55
C SER A 6 -17.93 -11.52 -3.74
N VAL A 7 -16.80 -11.76 -4.41
CA VAL A 7 -15.48 -11.66 -3.79
C VAL A 7 -15.19 -10.22 -3.32
N LEU A 8 -15.86 -9.21 -3.90
CA LEU A 8 -15.75 -7.81 -3.47
C LEU A 8 -16.27 -7.59 -2.04
N ASP A 9 -17.23 -8.41 -1.59
CA ASP A 9 -17.78 -8.36 -0.24
C ASP A 9 -16.77 -8.86 0.83
N LEU A 10 -15.65 -9.44 0.39
CA LEU A 10 -14.55 -9.89 1.26
C LEU A 10 -13.47 -8.82 1.45
N ILE A 11 -13.56 -7.69 0.76
CA ILE A 11 -12.59 -6.60 0.91
C ILE A 11 -12.78 -5.97 2.30
N GLY A 12 -11.70 -5.91 3.07
CA GLY A 12 -11.73 -5.42 4.44
C GLY A 12 -11.92 -6.52 5.48
N ASN A 13 -12.22 -6.12 6.72
CA ASN A 13 -12.29 -6.99 7.89
C ASN A 13 -11.09 -7.93 8.03
N THR A 14 -9.91 -7.43 7.67
CA THR A 14 -8.65 -8.17 7.76
C THR A 14 -8.23 -8.35 9.21
N PRO A 15 -7.60 -9.48 9.58
CA PRO A 15 -7.26 -9.76 10.98
C PRO A 15 -6.07 -8.92 11.48
N LEU A 16 -6.02 -8.74 12.80
CA LEU A 16 -4.81 -8.40 13.55
C LEU A 16 -4.15 -9.69 14.07
N VAL A 17 -2.83 -9.78 13.91
CA VAL A 17 -2.03 -10.90 14.43
C VAL A 17 -0.97 -10.35 15.38
N ASP A 18 -0.87 -10.96 16.57
CA ASP A 18 0.17 -10.62 17.55
C ASP A 18 1.51 -11.19 17.10
N VAL A 19 2.46 -10.30 16.88
CA VAL A 19 3.85 -10.61 16.51
C VAL A 19 4.84 -10.02 17.53
N SER A 20 4.42 -9.87 18.78
CA SER A 20 5.21 -9.26 19.86
C SER A 20 6.52 -9.99 20.12
N ALA A 21 6.65 -11.26 19.71
CA ALA A 21 7.94 -11.97 19.72
C ALA A 21 9.02 -11.27 18.88
N LEU A 22 8.65 -10.43 17.92
CA LEU A 22 9.55 -9.62 17.10
C LEU A 22 9.85 -8.24 17.74
N SER A 23 9.20 -7.91 18.86
CA SER A 23 9.47 -6.65 19.56
C SER A 23 10.83 -6.68 20.25
N PRO A 24 11.67 -5.64 20.08
CA PRO A 24 12.90 -5.50 20.85
C PRO A 24 12.66 -5.11 22.32
N ASN A 25 11.44 -4.70 22.67
CA ASN A 25 11.04 -4.32 24.02
C ASN A 25 9.91 -5.25 24.50
N PRO A 26 10.11 -6.06 25.55
CA PRO A 26 9.11 -7.01 26.04
C PRO A 26 7.83 -6.35 26.60
N ASP A 27 7.89 -5.07 26.98
CA ASP A 27 6.74 -4.31 27.47
C ASP A 27 5.94 -3.63 26.37
N VAL A 28 6.33 -3.84 25.09
CA VAL A 28 5.66 -3.28 23.91
C VAL A 28 5.11 -4.41 23.02
N ARG A 29 3.79 -4.44 22.90
CA ARG A 29 3.12 -5.35 21.96
C ARG A 29 3.19 -4.81 20.54
N ILE A 30 3.42 -5.68 19.56
CA ILE A 30 3.38 -5.36 18.13
C ILE A 30 2.34 -6.25 17.46
N LEU A 31 1.36 -5.61 16.81
CA LEU A 31 0.27 -6.28 16.11
C LEU A 31 0.36 -5.97 14.60
N ALA A 32 0.22 -6.99 13.78
CA ALA A 32 0.24 -6.91 12.32
C ALA A 32 -1.19 -6.88 11.76
N LYS A 33 -1.58 -5.79 11.09
CA LYS A 33 -2.84 -5.70 10.32
C LYS A 33 -2.63 -6.34 8.95
N LEU A 34 -3.20 -7.51 8.70
CA LEU A 34 -2.92 -8.35 7.54
C LEU A 34 -3.72 -7.92 6.30
N GLU A 35 -3.37 -6.80 5.69
CA GLU A 35 -4.01 -6.33 4.45
C GLU A 35 -3.72 -7.23 3.23
N SER A 36 -2.73 -8.11 3.33
CA SER A 36 -2.49 -9.20 2.38
C SER A 36 -3.63 -10.22 2.28
N GLN A 37 -4.57 -10.22 3.24
CA GLN A 37 -5.74 -11.10 3.25
C GLN A 37 -6.92 -10.57 2.41
N ASN A 38 -6.85 -9.36 1.88
CA ASN A 38 -7.82 -8.89 0.90
C ASN A 38 -7.78 -9.75 -0.38
N PRO A 39 -8.87 -9.83 -1.18
CA PRO A 39 -8.99 -10.74 -2.34
C PRO A 39 -7.88 -10.63 -3.39
N ALA A 40 -7.49 -9.41 -3.81
CA ALA A 40 -6.35 -9.22 -4.71
C ALA A 40 -5.01 -9.20 -3.95
N GLY A 41 -5.04 -9.44 -2.65
CA GLY A 41 -3.90 -9.66 -1.78
C GLY A 41 -3.17 -8.40 -1.36
N SER A 42 -3.85 -7.28 -1.17
CA SER A 42 -3.20 -6.07 -0.68
C SER A 42 -4.13 -5.03 -0.05
N VAL A 43 -3.51 -4.09 0.64
CA VAL A 43 -4.14 -2.87 1.17
C VAL A 43 -4.84 -2.04 0.08
N LYS A 44 -4.46 -2.21 -1.18
CA LYS A 44 -5.00 -1.44 -2.30
C LYS A 44 -6.37 -1.91 -2.78
N ASP A 45 -6.81 -3.09 -2.39
CA ASP A 45 -8.15 -3.58 -2.68
C ASP A 45 -9.22 -2.62 -2.13
N ARG A 46 -8.98 -2.08 -0.92
CA ARG A 46 -9.87 -1.11 -0.27
C ARG A 46 -10.01 0.18 -1.07
N ILE A 47 -8.87 0.78 -1.42
CA ILE A 47 -8.90 2.05 -2.16
C ILE A 47 -9.44 1.87 -3.58
N ALA A 48 -9.14 0.76 -4.23
CA ALA A 48 -9.65 0.46 -5.56
C ALA A 48 -11.17 0.31 -5.55
N ALA A 49 -11.72 -0.42 -4.57
CA ALA A 49 -13.17 -0.55 -4.40
C ALA A 49 -13.85 0.79 -4.14
N LYS A 50 -13.27 1.62 -3.26
CA LYS A 50 -13.82 2.94 -2.93
C LYS A 50 -13.76 3.92 -4.10
N MET A 51 -12.61 3.98 -4.81
CA MET A 51 -12.46 4.84 -5.99
C MET A 51 -13.45 4.48 -7.09
N VAL A 52 -13.66 3.18 -7.35
CA VAL A 52 -14.64 2.74 -8.35
C VAL A 52 -16.07 3.07 -7.90
N ALA A 53 -16.42 2.81 -6.64
CA ALA A 53 -17.77 3.07 -6.11
C ALA A 53 -18.11 4.57 -6.16
N GLU A 54 -17.20 5.45 -5.74
CA GLU A 54 -17.44 6.90 -5.81
C GLU A 54 -17.49 7.42 -7.25
N ALA A 55 -16.67 6.88 -8.15
CA ALA A 55 -16.72 7.24 -9.58
C ALA A 55 -18.01 6.77 -10.27
N GLU A 56 -18.61 5.66 -9.82
CA GLU A 56 -19.95 5.23 -10.25
C GLU A 56 -21.04 6.15 -9.71
N GLU A 57 -20.94 6.56 -8.44
CA GLU A 57 -21.91 7.42 -7.78
C GLU A 57 -21.94 8.83 -8.35
N ASP A 58 -20.77 9.41 -8.65
CA ASP A 58 -20.66 10.78 -9.20
C ASP A 58 -20.80 10.84 -10.73
N GLY A 59 -20.92 9.68 -11.41
CA GLY A 59 -21.06 9.56 -12.86
C GLY A 59 -19.73 9.70 -13.65
N THR A 60 -18.60 9.78 -12.97
CA THR A 60 -17.28 9.74 -13.61
C THR A 60 -17.03 8.38 -14.28
N LEU A 61 -17.56 7.30 -13.71
CA LEU A 61 -17.49 5.96 -14.28
C LEU A 61 -18.90 5.44 -14.58
N THR A 62 -19.22 5.31 -15.87
CA THR A 62 -20.50 4.79 -16.36
C THR A 62 -20.29 3.46 -17.12
N PRO A 63 -21.34 2.62 -17.27
CA PRO A 63 -21.22 1.35 -17.99
C PRO A 63 -20.53 1.49 -19.37
N GLY A 64 -19.50 0.68 -19.60
CA GLY A 64 -18.71 0.70 -20.83
C GLY A 64 -17.59 1.75 -20.89
N ARG A 65 -17.51 2.67 -19.93
CA ARG A 65 -16.40 3.64 -19.85
C ARG A 65 -15.10 2.94 -19.45
N THR A 66 -14.00 3.25 -20.15
CA THR A 66 -12.68 2.66 -19.88
C THR A 66 -12.05 3.33 -18.66
N ILE A 67 -11.55 2.54 -17.73
CA ILE A 67 -10.70 3.03 -16.63
C ILE A 67 -9.26 3.14 -17.12
N ILE A 68 -8.55 4.22 -16.77
CA ILE A 68 -7.10 4.33 -16.94
C ILE A 68 -6.44 4.68 -15.61
N GLU A 69 -5.35 3.97 -15.28
CA GLU A 69 -4.61 4.20 -14.03
C GLU A 69 -3.11 3.95 -14.21
N PRO A 70 -2.23 4.87 -13.74
CA PRO A 70 -0.80 4.59 -13.65
C PRO A 70 -0.51 3.74 -12.42
N SER A 71 -0.18 2.48 -12.61
CA SER A 71 0.17 1.61 -11.50
C SER A 71 1.01 0.42 -11.95
N SER A 72 2.19 0.29 -11.39
CA SER A 72 3.04 -0.89 -11.57
C SER A 72 2.78 -2.01 -10.56
N GLY A 73 1.81 -1.84 -9.66
CA GLY A 73 1.66 -2.75 -8.52
C GLY A 73 0.21 -2.98 -8.08
N ASN A 74 0.05 -3.04 -6.77
CA ASN A 74 -1.17 -3.49 -6.11
C ASN A 74 -2.45 -2.75 -6.51
N THR A 75 -2.38 -1.43 -6.75
CA THR A 75 -3.56 -0.65 -7.16
C THR A 75 -4.07 -1.09 -8.52
N GLY A 76 -3.15 -1.26 -9.49
CA GLY A 76 -3.51 -1.76 -10.82
C GLY A 76 -4.15 -3.14 -10.76
N ILE A 77 -3.58 -4.07 -9.97
CA ILE A 77 -4.11 -5.42 -9.81
C ILE A 77 -5.51 -5.40 -9.19
N ALA A 78 -5.71 -4.63 -8.12
CA ALA A 78 -7.00 -4.52 -7.45
C ALA A 78 -8.05 -3.87 -8.36
N LEU A 79 -7.70 -2.80 -9.08
CA LEU A 79 -8.59 -2.16 -10.06
C LEU A 79 -8.93 -3.11 -11.22
N ALA A 80 -7.96 -3.89 -11.73
CA ALA A 80 -8.21 -4.85 -12.79
C ALA A 80 -9.19 -5.94 -12.35
N MET A 81 -9.02 -6.50 -11.14
CA MET A 81 -9.96 -7.47 -10.57
C MET A 81 -11.38 -6.88 -10.46
N ILE A 82 -11.52 -5.66 -9.92
CA ILE A 82 -12.81 -5.01 -9.74
C ILE A 82 -13.44 -4.67 -11.09
N ALA A 83 -12.65 -4.13 -12.03
CA ALA A 83 -13.11 -3.79 -13.37
C ALA A 83 -13.63 -5.03 -14.12
N GLN A 84 -12.92 -6.14 -14.03
CA GLN A 84 -13.35 -7.41 -14.63
C GLN A 84 -14.70 -7.87 -14.08
N LEU A 85 -14.87 -7.82 -12.74
CA LEU A 85 -16.11 -8.25 -12.09
C LEU A 85 -17.29 -7.33 -12.38
N LYS A 86 -17.05 -6.05 -12.59
CA LYS A 86 -18.06 -5.03 -12.88
C LYS A 86 -18.28 -4.79 -14.38
N GLY A 87 -17.47 -5.42 -15.26
CA GLY A 87 -17.59 -5.31 -16.72
C GLY A 87 -17.02 -4.01 -17.30
N TYR A 88 -16.06 -3.37 -16.63
CA TYR A 88 -15.38 -2.19 -17.17
C TYR A 88 -14.10 -2.56 -17.94
N PRO A 89 -13.88 -2.00 -19.13
CA PRO A 89 -12.57 -2.04 -19.75
C PRO A 89 -11.56 -1.27 -18.89
N ILE A 90 -10.33 -1.80 -18.76
CA ILE A 90 -9.28 -1.14 -17.97
C ILE A 90 -7.94 -1.15 -18.69
N LYS A 91 -7.26 -0.01 -18.63
CA LYS A 91 -5.90 0.20 -19.14
C LYS A 91 -4.99 0.57 -18.00
N ILE A 92 -3.90 -0.17 -17.83
CA ILE A 92 -2.90 0.11 -16.81
C ILE A 92 -1.61 0.58 -17.48
N VAL A 93 -1.17 1.78 -17.11
CA VAL A 93 0.11 2.34 -17.55
C VAL A 93 1.18 2.00 -16.55
N LEU A 94 2.25 1.31 -16.99
CA LEU A 94 3.29 0.82 -16.11
C LEU A 94 4.67 0.83 -16.79
N PRO A 95 5.79 0.94 -16.02
CA PRO A 95 7.12 0.85 -16.57
C PRO A 95 7.44 -0.53 -17.13
N GLU A 96 8.29 -0.61 -18.16
CA GLU A 96 8.69 -1.86 -18.83
C GLU A 96 9.39 -2.86 -17.90
N ASN A 97 10.01 -2.39 -16.83
CA ASN A 97 10.87 -3.16 -15.93
C ASN A 97 10.17 -3.65 -14.65
N VAL A 98 8.83 -3.74 -14.63
CA VAL A 98 8.10 -4.36 -13.52
C VAL A 98 8.24 -5.88 -13.52
N SER A 99 8.05 -6.50 -12.33
CA SER A 99 8.16 -7.96 -12.18
C SER A 99 7.17 -8.72 -13.05
N VAL A 100 7.56 -9.94 -13.44
CA VAL A 100 6.75 -10.83 -14.31
C VAL A 100 5.40 -11.14 -13.65
N GLU A 101 5.40 -11.39 -12.34
CA GLU A 101 4.20 -11.75 -11.59
C GLU A 101 3.14 -10.65 -11.64
N ARG A 102 3.56 -9.39 -11.58
CA ARG A 102 2.62 -8.25 -11.66
C ARG A 102 2.00 -8.11 -13.02
N ARG A 103 2.79 -8.26 -14.09
CA ARG A 103 2.26 -8.25 -15.45
C ARG A 103 1.24 -9.38 -15.64
N GLN A 104 1.60 -10.59 -15.23
CA GLN A 104 0.71 -11.74 -15.31
C GLN A 104 -0.59 -11.53 -14.53
N LEU A 105 -0.54 -11.00 -13.32
CA LEU A 105 -1.74 -10.72 -12.53
C LEU A 105 -2.65 -9.68 -13.21
N LEU A 106 -2.08 -8.62 -13.77
CA LEU A 106 -2.85 -7.62 -14.51
C LEU A 106 -3.52 -8.22 -15.74
N GLU A 107 -2.79 -9.03 -16.53
CA GLU A 107 -3.29 -9.71 -17.72
C GLU A 107 -4.36 -10.76 -17.40
N ILE A 108 -4.17 -11.54 -16.30
CA ILE A 108 -5.16 -12.53 -15.82
C ILE A 108 -6.50 -11.84 -15.48
N PHE A 109 -6.45 -10.64 -14.92
CA PHE A 109 -7.65 -9.83 -14.64
C PHE A 109 -8.10 -8.98 -15.85
N GLY A 110 -7.59 -9.24 -17.06
CA GLY A 110 -8.06 -8.64 -18.30
C GLY A 110 -7.67 -7.19 -18.53
N ALA A 111 -6.66 -6.67 -17.82
CA ALA A 111 -6.17 -5.32 -18.06
C ALA A 111 -5.36 -5.24 -19.36
N GLU A 112 -5.61 -4.20 -20.17
CA GLU A 112 -4.73 -3.80 -21.27
C GLU A 112 -3.53 -3.05 -20.69
N LEU A 113 -2.31 -3.51 -21.00
CA LEU A 113 -1.07 -2.94 -20.50
C LEU A 113 -0.49 -1.92 -21.48
N ILE A 114 -0.22 -0.72 -21.00
CA ILE A 114 0.46 0.35 -21.74
C ILE A 114 1.82 0.58 -21.10
N MET A 115 2.89 0.24 -21.81
CA MET A 115 4.24 0.36 -21.31
C MET A 115 4.74 1.81 -21.37
N SER A 116 5.47 2.24 -20.34
CA SER A 116 6.27 3.46 -20.33
C SER A 116 7.76 3.12 -20.19
N PRO A 117 8.68 4.02 -20.63
CA PRO A 117 10.10 3.76 -20.52
C PRO A 117 10.53 3.40 -19.11
N GLY A 118 11.21 2.28 -18.95
CA GLY A 118 11.65 1.78 -17.64
C GLY A 118 12.55 2.76 -16.88
N ALA A 119 13.39 3.52 -17.60
CA ALA A 119 14.26 4.52 -17.01
C ALA A 119 13.52 5.69 -16.32
N GLU A 120 12.25 5.93 -16.69
CA GLU A 120 11.42 7.01 -16.13
C GLU A 120 10.61 6.55 -14.89
N GLY A 121 10.55 5.25 -14.64
CA GLY A 121 9.84 4.66 -13.52
C GLY A 121 8.37 5.02 -13.44
N SER A 122 7.84 5.03 -12.23
CA SER A 122 6.43 5.38 -11.99
C SER A 122 6.08 6.80 -12.38
N ASN A 123 7.02 7.74 -12.29
CA ASN A 123 6.76 9.11 -12.71
C ASN A 123 6.54 9.21 -14.22
N GLY A 124 7.24 8.39 -15.01
CA GLY A 124 6.99 8.24 -16.44
C GLY A 124 5.61 7.65 -16.74
N ALA A 125 5.22 6.62 -15.99
CA ALA A 125 3.90 6.03 -16.12
C ALA A 125 2.78 7.02 -15.78
N VAL A 126 2.95 7.82 -14.72
CA VAL A 126 2.00 8.89 -14.34
C VAL A 126 1.86 9.92 -15.46
N ARG A 127 2.98 10.45 -15.98
CA ARG A 127 2.94 11.42 -17.09
C ARG A 127 2.26 10.83 -18.34
N ARG A 128 2.57 9.57 -18.67
CA ARG A 128 1.97 8.89 -19.83
C ARG A 128 0.47 8.66 -19.65
N ALA A 129 0.04 8.24 -18.45
CA ALA A 129 -1.38 8.04 -18.15
C ALA A 129 -2.16 9.36 -18.19
N GLN A 130 -1.59 10.45 -17.65
CA GLN A 130 -2.20 11.78 -17.74
C GLN A 130 -2.36 12.23 -19.18
N ALA A 131 -1.30 12.12 -20.00
CA ALA A 131 -1.38 12.50 -21.41
C ALA A 131 -2.48 11.70 -22.16
N LEU A 132 -2.58 10.38 -21.88
CA LEU A 132 -3.63 9.55 -22.47
C LEU A 132 -5.03 9.93 -21.97
N ALA A 133 -5.18 10.28 -20.71
CA ALA A 133 -6.45 10.77 -20.16
C ALA A 133 -6.88 12.12 -20.78
N ASP A 134 -5.92 13.00 -21.08
CA ASP A 134 -6.18 14.26 -21.77
C ASP A 134 -6.54 14.07 -23.25
N GLU A 135 -5.91 13.07 -23.92
CA GLU A 135 -6.24 12.66 -25.29
C GLU A 135 -7.59 11.94 -25.37
N HIS A 136 -8.03 11.28 -24.29
CA HIS A 136 -9.22 10.45 -24.20
C HIS A 136 -10.13 10.87 -23.04
N PRO A 137 -10.80 12.00 -23.13
CA PRO A 137 -11.68 12.51 -22.06
C PRO A 137 -12.88 11.58 -21.77
N GLU A 138 -13.18 10.66 -22.68
CA GLU A 138 -14.17 9.61 -22.48
C GLU A 138 -13.68 8.50 -21.51
N TRP A 139 -12.39 8.44 -21.15
CA TRP A 139 -11.87 7.47 -20.16
C TRP A 139 -11.99 8.04 -18.75
N ALA A 140 -12.11 7.17 -17.76
CA ALA A 140 -12.11 7.53 -16.33
C ALA A 140 -10.70 7.40 -15.75
N PHE A 141 -10.08 8.52 -15.42
CA PHE A 141 -8.76 8.57 -14.77
C PHE A 141 -8.95 8.69 -13.27
N LEU A 142 -8.71 7.60 -12.53
CA LEU A 142 -9.01 7.54 -11.08
C LEU A 142 -7.92 8.17 -10.22
N TYR A 143 -6.67 8.03 -10.59
CA TYR A 143 -5.47 8.68 -10.04
C TYR A 143 -5.35 8.63 -8.52
N GLN A 144 -4.91 7.50 -8.00
CA GLN A 144 -4.82 7.20 -6.57
C GLN A 144 -4.10 8.24 -5.69
N TYR A 145 -3.17 9.04 -6.26
CA TYR A 145 -2.37 10.03 -5.52
C TYR A 145 -3.13 11.33 -5.22
N ALA A 146 -4.17 11.63 -5.98
CA ALA A 146 -5.00 12.82 -5.81
C ALA A 146 -6.45 12.48 -5.42
N ASN A 147 -6.86 11.22 -5.52
CA ASN A 147 -8.23 10.78 -5.25
C ASN A 147 -8.48 10.65 -3.75
N GLU A 148 -9.41 11.43 -3.22
CA GLU A 148 -9.77 11.42 -1.81
C GLU A 148 -10.48 10.14 -1.34
N ALA A 149 -11.02 9.35 -2.26
CA ALA A 149 -11.51 8.00 -1.96
C ALA A 149 -10.39 7.10 -1.35
N ASN A 150 -9.12 7.38 -1.67
CA ASN A 150 -7.99 6.64 -1.12
C ASN A 150 -7.90 6.79 0.41
N PRO A 151 -7.67 7.96 1.01
CA PRO A 151 -7.67 8.06 2.48
C PRO A 151 -9.05 7.75 3.08
N ARG A 152 -10.16 8.06 2.39
CA ARG A 152 -11.51 7.77 2.87
C ARG A 152 -11.79 6.28 3.04
N ALA A 153 -11.29 5.42 2.15
CA ALA A 153 -11.40 3.97 2.29
C ALA A 153 -10.78 3.45 3.60
N HIS A 154 -9.71 4.08 4.03
CA HIS A 154 -9.04 3.73 5.28
C HIS A 154 -9.68 4.35 6.51
N TYR A 155 -10.19 5.57 6.39
CA TYR A 155 -10.94 6.25 7.45
C TYR A 155 -12.25 5.51 7.77
N GLU A 156 -12.99 5.06 6.76
CA GLU A 156 -14.27 4.37 6.93
C GLU A 156 -14.14 2.86 7.20
N GLY A 157 -12.97 2.27 6.87
CA GLY A 157 -12.76 0.82 6.96
C GLY A 157 -11.62 0.43 7.91
N THR A 158 -10.37 0.63 7.49
CA THR A 158 -9.19 0.13 8.22
C THR A 158 -9.05 0.71 9.62
N GLY A 159 -9.31 2.01 9.78
CA GLY A 159 -9.27 2.70 11.07
C GLY A 159 -10.27 2.14 12.07
N PRO A 160 -11.58 2.08 11.73
CA PRO A 160 -12.60 1.45 12.56
C PRO A 160 -12.31 -0.01 12.93
N GLU A 161 -11.78 -0.80 11.98
CA GLU A 161 -11.40 -2.19 12.24
C GLU A 161 -10.28 -2.29 13.28
N ILE A 162 -9.23 -1.48 13.14
CA ILE A 162 -8.11 -1.44 14.10
C ILE A 162 -8.62 -1.03 15.48
N TRP A 163 -9.41 0.02 15.57
CA TRP A 163 -9.96 0.50 16.84
C TRP A 163 -10.85 -0.53 17.52
N ARG A 164 -11.74 -1.19 16.77
CA ARG A 164 -12.60 -2.26 17.27
C ARG A 164 -11.81 -3.43 17.86
N ASP A 165 -10.74 -3.84 17.16
CA ASP A 165 -9.98 -5.05 17.47
C ASP A 165 -8.84 -4.80 18.47
N CYS A 166 -8.42 -3.53 18.62
CA CYS A 166 -7.32 -3.09 19.50
C CYS A 166 -7.58 -1.67 20.03
N PRO A 167 -8.55 -1.48 20.95
CA PRO A 167 -8.86 -0.15 21.50
C PRO A 167 -7.78 0.43 22.43
N ASP A 168 -6.82 -0.39 22.85
CA ASP A 168 -5.64 -0.02 23.66
C ASP A 168 -4.42 0.37 22.80
N ILE A 169 -4.59 0.55 21.49
CA ILE A 169 -3.53 1.02 20.58
C ILE A 169 -2.94 2.35 21.04
N THR A 170 -1.61 2.43 21.06
CA THR A 170 -0.87 3.67 21.38
C THR A 170 -0.15 4.25 20.17
N HIS A 171 0.26 3.40 19.23
CA HIS A 171 1.00 3.82 18.03
C HIS A 171 0.49 3.11 16.79
N PHE A 172 0.26 3.86 15.74
CA PHE A 172 -0.02 3.34 14.41
C PHE A 172 1.19 3.58 13.50
N VAL A 173 1.68 2.53 12.84
CA VAL A 173 2.87 2.58 11.97
C VAL A 173 2.52 2.08 10.57
N ALA A 174 2.75 2.87 9.55
CA ALA A 174 2.56 2.44 8.17
C ALA A 174 3.57 3.07 7.21
N GLY A 175 3.82 2.39 6.10
CA GLY A 175 4.65 2.89 5.02
C GLY A 175 4.03 4.09 4.29
N LEU A 176 4.85 5.08 3.95
CA LEU A 176 4.44 6.25 3.19
C LEU A 176 4.61 5.98 1.69
N GLY A 177 3.52 5.65 1.00
CA GLY A 177 3.44 5.55 -0.46
C GLY A 177 2.56 6.67 -1.01
N THR A 178 1.28 6.41 -1.26
CA THR A 178 0.27 7.44 -1.58
C THR A 178 -0.15 8.28 -0.37
N SER A 179 0.27 7.90 0.83
CA SER A 179 -0.13 8.41 2.14
C SER A 179 -1.56 8.06 2.61
N GLY A 180 -2.42 7.57 1.75
CA GLY A 180 -3.84 7.33 2.08
C GLY A 180 -4.08 6.50 3.34
N THR A 181 -3.31 5.42 3.53
CA THR A 181 -3.42 4.57 4.73
C THR A 181 -3.07 5.34 6.01
N LEU A 182 -1.96 6.09 6.01
CA LEU A 182 -1.55 6.91 7.15
C LEU A 182 -2.60 7.97 7.47
N LEU A 183 -3.09 8.65 6.44
CA LEU A 183 -4.06 9.74 6.59
C LEU A 183 -5.41 9.22 7.07
N GLY A 184 -5.99 8.22 6.40
CA GLY A 184 -7.31 7.72 6.75
C GLY A 184 -7.34 7.04 8.13
N VAL A 185 -6.42 6.12 8.39
CA VAL A 185 -6.34 5.44 9.70
C VAL A 185 -5.95 6.42 10.79
N GLY A 186 -4.91 7.24 10.56
CA GLY A 186 -4.40 8.18 11.55
C GLY A 186 -5.45 9.21 11.98
N THR A 187 -6.19 9.77 11.04
CA THR A 187 -7.29 10.70 11.33
C THR A 187 -8.35 10.02 12.19
N TYR A 188 -8.84 8.84 11.76
CA TYR A 188 -9.85 8.10 12.53
C TYR A 188 -9.37 7.78 13.95
N LEU A 189 -8.16 7.25 14.11
CA LEU A 189 -7.64 6.85 15.42
C LEU A 189 -7.44 8.05 16.34
N LYS A 190 -6.94 9.19 15.84
CA LYS A 190 -6.79 10.42 16.66
C LYS A 190 -8.12 11.04 17.05
N GLU A 191 -9.18 10.86 16.28
CA GLU A 191 -10.55 11.23 16.67
C GLU A 191 -11.08 10.37 17.83
N GLN A 192 -10.68 9.08 17.89
CA GLN A 192 -11.07 8.22 19.02
C GLN A 192 -10.21 8.51 20.25
N ASN A 193 -8.89 8.71 20.07
CA ASN A 193 -7.96 9.04 21.13
C ASN A 193 -6.83 9.92 20.58
N PRO A 194 -6.77 11.23 20.91
CA PRO A 194 -5.77 12.16 20.41
C PRO A 194 -4.32 11.86 20.84
N ASP A 195 -4.14 11.03 21.87
CA ASP A 195 -2.81 10.63 22.36
C ASP A 195 -2.15 9.56 21.46
N ILE A 196 -2.89 8.89 20.59
CA ILE A 196 -2.36 7.91 19.64
C ILE A 196 -1.36 8.57 18.71
N LYS A 197 -0.17 7.96 18.59
CA LYS A 197 0.91 8.45 17.72
C LYS A 197 0.85 7.79 16.35
N VAL A 198 0.89 8.61 15.31
CA VAL A 198 0.89 8.16 13.90
C VAL A 198 2.29 8.33 13.33
N MET A 199 2.93 7.20 13.00
CA MET A 199 4.32 7.14 12.57
C MET A 199 4.41 6.69 11.11
N ALA A 200 5.00 7.53 10.26
CA ALA A 200 5.29 7.17 8.89
C ALA A 200 6.61 6.40 8.78
N VAL A 201 6.67 5.46 7.82
CA VAL A 201 7.90 4.79 7.42
C VAL A 201 8.20 5.15 5.97
N GLU A 202 9.40 5.67 5.73
CA GLU A 202 9.87 6.03 4.40
C GLU A 202 11.34 5.63 4.20
N PRO A 203 11.80 5.41 2.95
CA PRO A 203 13.22 5.24 2.67
C PRO A 203 13.98 6.58 2.85
N PRO A 204 15.31 6.55 2.98
CA PRO A 204 16.13 7.74 2.79
C PRO A 204 15.88 8.36 1.41
N SER A 205 16.00 9.69 1.29
CA SER A 205 15.95 10.35 -0.02
C SER A 205 16.96 9.73 -0.99
N GLY A 206 16.52 9.44 -2.20
CA GLY A 206 17.32 8.80 -3.24
C GLY A 206 17.43 7.27 -3.13
N GLU A 207 17.05 6.65 -2.01
CA GLU A 207 16.97 5.20 -1.88
C GLU A 207 15.53 4.70 -2.15
N ARG A 208 15.39 3.42 -2.51
CA ARG A 208 14.10 2.87 -2.93
C ARG A 208 13.71 1.65 -2.11
N VAL A 209 12.58 1.75 -1.45
CA VAL A 209 11.85 0.60 -0.87
C VAL A 209 10.55 0.46 -1.64
N GLU A 210 10.27 -0.73 -2.11
CA GLU A 210 9.11 -1.00 -2.93
C GLU A 210 7.80 -0.59 -2.24
N GLY A 211 6.96 0.16 -2.98
CA GLY A 211 5.69 0.67 -2.49
C GLY A 211 5.78 1.87 -1.55
N LEU A 212 7.00 2.33 -1.22
CA LEU A 212 7.25 3.49 -0.39
C LEU A 212 7.86 4.65 -1.18
N ARG A 213 7.71 5.85 -0.65
CA ARG A 213 8.31 7.09 -1.16
C ARG A 213 8.91 7.87 0.00
N SER A 214 9.92 8.70 -0.30
CA SER A 214 10.38 9.75 0.61
C SER A 214 9.69 11.07 0.25
N LEU A 215 9.17 11.78 1.23
CA LEU A 215 8.67 13.15 1.02
C LEU A 215 9.81 14.11 0.63
N ASP A 216 11.04 13.77 1.00
CA ASP A 216 12.23 14.59 0.71
C ASP A 216 12.69 14.46 -0.76
N ASP A 217 12.09 13.54 -1.56
CA ASP A 217 12.34 13.41 -3.01
C ASP A 217 11.58 14.45 -3.87
N GLY A 218 10.88 15.39 -3.23
CA GLY A 218 10.25 16.53 -3.89
C GLY A 218 8.86 16.30 -4.48
N TYR A 219 8.34 15.06 -4.41
CA TYR A 219 6.94 14.79 -4.77
C TYR A 219 6.10 14.54 -3.52
N ILE A 220 5.16 15.43 -3.27
CA ILE A 220 4.17 15.30 -2.21
C ILE A 220 2.83 14.88 -2.83
N PRO A 221 2.26 13.73 -2.43
CA PRO A 221 0.95 13.33 -2.94
C PRO A 221 -0.12 14.39 -2.63
N PRO A 222 -0.97 14.81 -3.60
CA PRO A 222 -2.00 15.83 -3.35
C PRO A 222 -2.93 15.49 -2.18
N VAL A 223 -3.26 14.19 -1.97
CA VAL A 223 -4.07 13.77 -0.80
C VAL A 223 -3.36 14.02 0.52
N TYR A 224 -2.00 14.01 0.56
CA TYR A 224 -1.24 14.31 1.78
C TYR A 224 -1.47 15.74 2.25
N GLU A 225 -1.44 16.70 1.35
CA GLU A 225 -1.71 18.10 1.66
C GLU A 225 -3.17 18.32 2.03
N LYS A 226 -4.10 17.79 1.23
CA LYS A 226 -5.54 17.95 1.45
C LYS A 226 -6.03 17.39 2.79
N TRP A 227 -5.43 16.31 3.27
CA TRP A 227 -5.80 15.65 4.52
C TRP A 227 -4.92 16.06 5.71
N GLY A 228 -4.16 17.15 5.58
CA GLY A 228 -3.36 17.69 6.68
C GLY A 228 -2.25 16.76 7.17
N GLY A 229 -1.62 16.02 6.26
CA GLY A 229 -0.62 15.01 6.61
C GLY A 229 0.56 15.56 7.41
N GLN A 230 0.92 16.82 7.21
CA GLN A 230 2.01 17.46 7.95
C GLN A 230 1.70 17.57 9.46
N ASP A 231 0.44 17.84 9.81
CA ASP A 231 0.01 18.01 11.21
C ASP A 231 -0.42 16.68 11.84
N LEU A 232 -0.83 15.71 11.01
CA LEU A 232 -1.28 14.40 11.47
C LEU A 232 -0.16 13.52 11.98
N LEU A 233 1.00 13.55 11.30
CA LEU A 233 2.12 12.65 11.60
C LEU A 233 2.90 13.13 12.84
N ASP A 234 3.04 12.24 13.84
CA ASP A 234 3.86 12.49 15.02
C ASP A 234 5.36 12.23 14.78
N GLY A 235 5.70 11.66 13.64
CA GLY A 235 7.09 11.46 13.23
C GLY A 235 7.28 10.47 12.09
N LYS A 236 8.54 10.37 11.66
CA LYS A 236 8.97 9.48 10.59
C LYS A 236 10.04 8.50 11.09
N ARG A 237 10.07 7.32 10.49
CA ARG A 237 11.13 6.32 10.67
C ARG A 237 11.73 6.03 9.30
N ILE A 238 13.01 6.33 9.16
CA ILE A 238 13.74 6.10 7.92
C ILE A 238 14.24 4.66 7.92
N VAL A 239 13.81 3.86 6.95
CA VAL A 239 14.16 2.45 6.82
C VAL A 239 14.80 2.19 5.45
N ARG A 240 16.00 1.62 5.44
CA ARG A 240 16.75 1.34 4.21
C ARG A 240 16.27 0.06 3.50
N PRO A 241 16.54 -0.09 2.20
CA PRO A 241 16.14 -1.29 1.43
C PRO A 241 16.63 -2.59 2.06
N LYS A 242 17.90 -2.66 2.45
CA LYS A 242 18.48 -3.84 3.10
C LYS A 242 17.72 -4.24 4.37
N GLU A 243 17.50 -3.29 5.24
CA GLU A 243 16.78 -3.48 6.50
C GLU A 243 15.32 -3.92 6.24
N SER A 244 14.66 -3.36 5.22
CA SER A 244 13.32 -3.78 4.83
C SER A 244 13.25 -5.27 4.47
N ILE A 245 14.26 -5.78 3.75
CA ILE A 245 14.37 -7.19 3.38
C ILE A 245 14.68 -8.06 4.61
N GLU A 246 15.57 -7.63 5.47
CA GLU A 246 15.92 -8.34 6.71
C GLU A 246 14.69 -8.54 7.59
N TRP A 247 13.91 -7.49 7.85
CA TRP A 247 12.71 -7.56 8.66
C TRP A 247 11.55 -8.30 7.97
N MET A 248 11.44 -8.23 6.66
CA MET A 248 10.52 -9.06 5.88
C MET A 248 10.83 -10.56 6.03
N ARG A 249 12.11 -10.94 5.95
CA ARG A 249 12.55 -12.33 6.16
C ARG A 249 12.25 -12.79 7.59
N ARG A 250 12.49 -11.94 8.60
CA ARG A 250 12.13 -12.21 9.99
C ARG A 250 10.62 -12.40 10.17
N LEU A 251 9.79 -11.55 9.56
CA LEU A 251 8.34 -11.68 9.58
C LEU A 251 7.89 -13.04 9.04
N THR A 252 8.55 -13.53 7.99
CA THR A 252 8.28 -14.84 7.41
C THR A 252 8.78 -15.97 8.30
N SER A 253 10.03 -15.93 8.78
CA SER A 253 10.67 -17.04 9.48
C SER A 253 10.26 -17.15 10.95
N GLU A 254 9.96 -16.03 11.62
CA GLU A 254 9.67 -16.00 13.06
C GLU A 254 8.15 -15.89 13.34
N ALA A 255 7.35 -15.31 12.43
CA ALA A 255 5.90 -15.16 12.60
C ALA A 255 5.06 -15.92 11.55
N GLY A 256 5.67 -16.57 10.56
CA GLY A 256 4.97 -17.30 9.50
C GLY A 256 4.18 -16.42 8.53
N ILE A 257 4.40 -15.10 8.52
CA ILE A 257 3.69 -14.15 7.66
C ILE A 257 4.52 -13.88 6.41
N PHE A 258 4.09 -14.45 5.28
CA PHE A 258 4.73 -14.26 3.97
C PHE A 258 4.26 -12.95 3.35
N ALA A 259 4.99 -11.86 3.60
CA ALA A 259 4.62 -10.50 3.27
C ALA A 259 5.59 -9.85 2.26
N GLY A 260 5.18 -8.78 1.59
CA GLY A 260 6.02 -7.99 0.69
C GLY A 260 7.05 -7.12 1.41
N ILE A 261 7.97 -6.52 0.64
CA ILE A 261 9.14 -5.78 1.13
C ILE A 261 8.74 -4.56 1.97
N SER A 262 7.70 -3.81 1.57
CA SER A 262 7.20 -2.66 2.32
C SER A 262 6.63 -3.03 3.70
N SER A 263 6.16 -4.26 3.87
CA SER A 263 5.70 -4.77 5.17
C SER A 263 6.87 -5.00 6.12
N GLY A 264 8.02 -5.44 5.59
CA GLY A 264 9.27 -5.50 6.34
C GLY A 264 9.74 -4.14 6.80
N ALA A 265 9.66 -3.12 5.93
CA ALA A 265 9.96 -1.74 6.30
C ALA A 265 9.03 -1.23 7.41
N ALA A 266 7.72 -1.50 7.31
CA ALA A 266 6.75 -1.10 8.32
C ALA A 266 7.04 -1.76 9.69
N LEU A 267 7.39 -3.05 9.70
CA LEU A 267 7.79 -3.76 10.92
C LEU A 267 9.11 -3.22 11.49
N ALA A 268 10.13 -2.95 10.66
CA ALA A 268 11.37 -2.29 11.09
C ALA A 268 11.08 -0.94 11.76
N GLY A 269 10.19 -0.15 11.15
CA GLY A 269 9.73 1.11 11.73
C GLY A 269 9.03 0.94 13.07
N ALA A 270 8.16 -0.09 13.19
CA ALA A 270 7.48 -0.44 14.45
C ALA A 270 8.48 -0.87 15.54
N ALA A 271 9.47 -1.69 15.20
CA ALA A 271 10.53 -2.09 16.13
C ALA A 271 11.33 -0.87 16.63
N ARG A 272 11.69 0.07 15.77
CA ARG A 272 12.37 1.32 16.18
C ARG A 272 11.49 2.24 17.03
N VAL A 273 10.18 2.16 16.94
CA VAL A 273 9.26 2.83 17.87
C VAL A 273 9.30 2.12 19.20
N ALA A 274 9.20 0.78 19.21
CA ALA A 274 9.23 -0.05 20.42
C ALA A 274 10.51 0.15 21.25
N GLU A 275 11.67 0.36 20.62
CA GLU A 275 12.94 0.65 21.31
C GLU A 275 12.95 1.98 22.07
N ARG A 276 12.02 2.90 21.76
CA ARG A 276 12.03 4.28 22.27
C ARG A 276 10.91 4.60 23.25
N ILE A 277 10.00 3.68 23.47
CA ILE A 277 8.88 3.83 24.39
C ILE A 277 9.02 2.82 25.53
N GLU A 278 8.53 3.19 26.72
CA GLU A 278 8.59 2.31 27.89
C GLU A 278 7.64 1.12 27.75
N SER A 279 6.41 1.38 27.32
CA SER A 279 5.37 0.37 27.09
C SER A 279 4.34 0.86 26.08
N GLY A 280 3.55 -0.04 25.52
CA GLY A 280 2.47 0.32 24.61
C GLY A 280 2.04 -0.78 23.66
N VAL A 281 1.10 -0.44 22.79
CA VAL A 281 0.60 -1.32 21.73
C VAL A 281 0.78 -0.63 20.38
N ILE A 282 1.57 -1.25 19.53
CA ILE A 282 1.86 -0.76 18.17
C ILE A 282 1.10 -1.62 17.17
N VAL A 283 0.31 -1.00 16.30
CA VAL A 283 -0.26 -1.66 15.12
C VAL A 283 0.50 -1.21 13.90
N PHE A 284 1.02 -2.15 13.11
CA PHE A 284 1.61 -1.86 11.80
C PHE A 284 0.88 -2.58 10.68
N VAL A 285 1.04 -2.10 9.44
CA VAL A 285 0.32 -2.63 8.27
C VAL A 285 1.21 -3.60 7.49
N VAL A 286 0.73 -4.84 7.31
CA VAL A 286 1.23 -5.81 6.32
C VAL A 286 0.52 -5.52 5.01
N CYS A 287 1.18 -4.74 4.15
CA CYS A 287 0.56 -4.13 2.97
C CYS A 287 0.10 -5.13 1.93
N ASP A 288 0.88 -6.20 1.69
CA ASP A 288 0.59 -7.22 0.68
C ASP A 288 1.33 -8.53 0.95
N GLY A 289 1.03 -9.54 0.12
CA GLY A 289 1.67 -10.86 0.17
C GLY A 289 2.97 -10.94 -0.64
N GLY A 290 3.91 -11.78 -0.18
CA GLY A 290 5.22 -11.97 -0.79
C GLY A 290 5.21 -12.61 -2.18
N TRP A 291 4.13 -13.31 -2.56
CA TRP A 291 4.05 -14.01 -3.85
C TRP A 291 4.15 -13.10 -5.10
N LYS A 292 3.98 -11.80 -4.94
CA LYS A 292 4.12 -10.81 -6.03
C LYS A 292 5.57 -10.47 -6.37
N TYR A 293 6.53 -11.02 -5.60
CA TYR A 293 7.95 -10.66 -5.63
C TYR A 293 8.89 -11.86 -5.69
N LEU A 294 8.38 -13.06 -5.99
CA LEU A 294 9.17 -14.30 -5.96
C LEU A 294 10.37 -14.24 -6.91
N SER A 295 10.19 -13.67 -8.10
CA SER A 295 11.26 -13.52 -9.09
C SER A 295 12.39 -12.55 -8.67
N THR A 296 12.18 -11.75 -7.62
CA THR A 296 13.21 -10.82 -7.12
C THR A 296 14.32 -11.52 -6.33
N GLY A 297 14.08 -12.76 -5.85
CA GLY A 297 15.00 -13.47 -4.96
C GLY A 297 15.05 -12.93 -3.53
N ALA A 298 14.12 -12.03 -3.15
CA ALA A 298 14.18 -11.31 -1.88
C ALA A 298 14.19 -12.22 -0.63
N TRP A 299 13.73 -13.47 -0.72
CA TRP A 299 13.76 -14.43 0.39
C TRP A 299 14.91 -15.43 0.32
N THR A 300 15.49 -15.66 -0.85
CA THR A 300 16.41 -16.78 -1.12
C THR A 300 17.85 -16.36 -1.39
N ASP A 301 18.04 -15.21 -2.03
CA ASP A 301 19.33 -14.78 -2.51
C ASP A 301 20.08 -13.94 -1.45
N ASP A 302 21.35 -13.64 -1.69
CA ASP A 302 22.10 -12.70 -0.87
C ASP A 302 21.44 -11.32 -0.88
N ILE A 303 21.30 -10.70 0.31
CA ILE A 303 20.55 -9.45 0.45
C ILE A 303 21.24 -8.30 -0.31
N ASP A 304 22.55 -8.23 -0.30
CA ASP A 304 23.28 -7.14 -0.97
C ASP A 304 23.14 -7.27 -2.50
N GLU A 305 23.07 -8.51 -3.03
CA GLU A 305 22.76 -8.76 -4.44
C GLU A 305 21.32 -8.39 -4.80
N VAL A 306 20.37 -8.67 -3.91
CA VAL A 306 18.96 -8.28 -4.11
C VAL A 306 18.82 -6.77 -4.14
N VAL A 307 19.45 -6.07 -3.20
CA VAL A 307 19.43 -4.59 -3.15
C VAL A 307 20.07 -4.00 -4.40
N ALA A 308 21.22 -4.50 -4.83
CA ALA A 308 21.90 -4.02 -6.04
C ALA A 308 21.04 -4.23 -7.32
N ARG A 309 20.32 -5.35 -7.41
CA ARG A 309 19.37 -5.61 -8.50
C ARG A 309 18.18 -4.67 -8.44
N ALA A 310 17.65 -4.41 -7.24
CA ALA A 310 16.50 -3.52 -7.05
C ALA A 310 16.81 -2.06 -7.45
N GLU A 311 18.04 -1.60 -7.31
CA GLU A 311 18.49 -0.29 -7.81
C GLU A 311 18.41 -0.18 -9.35
N GLN A 312 18.54 -1.32 -10.06
CA GLN A 312 18.45 -1.38 -11.52
C GLN A 312 17.01 -1.55 -12.02
N ILE A 313 16.12 -2.07 -11.16
CA ILE A 313 14.72 -2.30 -11.49
C ILE A 313 13.87 -1.25 -10.76
N ILE A 314 13.11 -0.45 -11.50
CA ILE A 314 12.30 0.61 -10.92
C ILE A 314 10.98 0.01 -10.43
N TYR A 315 10.88 -0.20 -9.11
CA TYR A 315 9.66 -0.63 -8.44
C TYR A 315 8.93 0.58 -7.85
N PHE A 316 7.83 1.02 -8.44
CA PHE A 316 6.87 1.91 -7.78
C PHE A 316 5.44 1.56 -8.20
#